data_90545d573417415ac21aff39af629130
#
_entry.id   90545d573417415ac21aff39af629130
#
_cell.length_a   1.000
_cell.length_b   1.000
_cell.length_c   1.000
_cell.angle_alpha   90.00
_cell.angle_beta   90.00
_cell.angle_gamma   90.00
#
_symmetry.space_group_name_H-M   'P 1'
#
loop_
_entity.id
_entity.type
_entity.pdbx_description
1 polymer ?
#
loop_
_entity_poly.entity_id
_entity_poly.type
_entity_poly.pdbx_seq_one_letter_code
_entity_poly.pdbx_strand_id
1 'polypeptide(L)'
;MRYDVIVVGSGPAGSTAARECAARGMSVLLLDKATFPRDKPCGGGITLRAARLLPFDLATVVERSICGLDLTFSGRGGFARDAAQPLFHLVQRNRFDHFLVEQAVKAGATLRERTPLREIERERSRVIVRTGSETFEGRTLVAADGANGETAKRAGLTVPRWRILALEGNVTPSGCFPERWQTRVGIDLGAVPGGYHWLFPKGDHLNIGIGGLPSVGSALRRKFEEAVRGYGFDPATLWGVRAAPSRSVVPIRR
;
A
#
# COMPACT_ATOMS: atom_id res chain seq x y z
N MET A 1 -18.52 4.06 24.27
CA MET A 1 -17.99 5.39 23.91
C MET A 1 -18.56 5.77 22.55
N ARG A 2 -18.86 7.06 22.36
CA ARG A 2 -19.47 7.56 21.12
C ARG A 2 -18.48 8.46 20.36
N TYR A 3 -18.39 8.25 19.05
CA TYR A 3 -17.50 9.00 18.13
C TYR A 3 -18.31 9.58 16.97
N ASP A 4 -17.81 10.63 16.36
CA ASP A 4 -18.34 11.13 15.08
C ASP A 4 -17.98 10.18 13.95
N VAL A 5 -16.74 9.67 13.95
CA VAL A 5 -16.22 8.79 12.91
C VAL A 5 -15.48 7.60 13.53
N ILE A 6 -15.82 6.40 13.09
CA ILE A 6 -15.05 5.19 13.34
C ILE A 6 -14.36 4.79 12.02
N VAL A 7 -13.05 4.68 12.04
CA VAL A 7 -12.24 4.25 10.88
C VAL A 7 -11.69 2.86 11.18
N VAL A 8 -11.91 1.90 10.30
CA VAL A 8 -11.39 0.54 10.43
C VAL A 8 -10.28 0.30 9.41
N GLY A 9 -9.08 0.02 9.90
CA GLY A 9 -7.84 -0.12 9.14
C GLY A 9 -7.01 1.15 9.15
N SER A 10 -5.78 1.05 9.66
CA SER A 10 -4.83 2.18 9.81
C SER A 10 -3.72 2.15 8.76
N GLY A 11 -4.02 1.66 7.55
CA GLY A 11 -3.17 1.85 6.37
C GLY A 11 -3.28 3.29 5.85
N PRO A 12 -2.61 3.63 4.74
CA PRO A 12 -2.59 5.01 4.23
C PRO A 12 -3.97 5.65 4.06
N ALA A 13 -4.97 4.89 3.60
CA ALA A 13 -6.33 5.40 3.43
C ALA A 13 -6.99 5.73 4.78
N GLY A 14 -6.90 4.82 5.75
CA GLY A 14 -7.57 4.99 7.04
C GLY A 14 -6.88 6.04 7.91
N SER A 15 -5.56 6.03 7.99
CA SER A 15 -4.81 7.04 8.74
C SER A 15 -5.02 8.45 8.18
N THR A 16 -5.04 8.58 6.85
CA THR A 16 -5.34 9.88 6.21
C THR A 16 -6.77 10.32 6.49
N ALA A 17 -7.76 9.43 6.36
CA ALA A 17 -9.15 9.75 6.67
C ALA A 17 -9.33 10.15 8.15
N ALA A 18 -8.72 9.40 9.07
CA ALA A 18 -8.78 9.68 10.49
C ALA A 18 -8.16 11.05 10.81
N ARG A 19 -6.98 11.33 10.24
CA ARG A 19 -6.31 12.62 10.41
C ARG A 19 -7.17 13.77 9.90
N GLU A 20 -7.72 13.62 8.68
CA GLU A 20 -8.54 14.69 8.07
C GLU A 20 -9.80 14.99 8.88
N CYS A 21 -10.46 13.97 9.42
CA CYS A 21 -11.62 14.14 10.28
C CYS A 21 -11.23 14.78 11.63
N ALA A 22 -10.19 14.26 12.28
CA ALA A 22 -9.73 14.79 13.56
C ALA A 22 -9.26 16.24 13.46
N ALA A 23 -8.52 16.61 12.41
CA ALA A 23 -8.08 17.98 12.16
C ALA A 23 -9.24 18.97 11.93
N ARG A 24 -10.46 18.47 11.65
CA ARG A 24 -11.69 19.27 11.58
C ARG A 24 -12.50 19.27 12.87
N GLY A 25 -11.92 18.81 13.97
CA GLY A 25 -12.55 18.80 15.28
C GLY A 25 -13.53 17.66 15.53
N MET A 26 -13.60 16.66 14.66
CA MET A 26 -14.43 15.48 14.89
C MET A 26 -13.77 14.53 15.90
N SER A 27 -14.57 13.89 16.74
CA SER A 27 -14.12 12.78 17.57
C SER A 27 -13.95 11.53 16.71
N VAL A 28 -12.70 11.03 16.59
CA VAL A 28 -12.34 9.94 15.67
C VAL A 28 -11.75 8.76 16.43
N LEU A 29 -12.31 7.56 16.18
CA LEU A 29 -11.73 6.29 16.59
C LEU A 29 -11.08 5.61 15.37
N LEU A 30 -9.79 5.29 15.47
CA LEU A 30 -9.03 4.56 14.45
C LEU A 30 -8.70 3.16 14.98
N LEU A 31 -9.27 2.13 14.35
CA LEU A 31 -9.12 0.74 14.74
C LEU A 31 -8.19 0.00 13.77
N ASP A 32 -7.23 -0.75 14.29
CA ASP A 32 -6.47 -1.72 13.51
C ASP A 32 -6.30 -3.04 14.27
N LYS A 33 -6.29 -4.15 13.50
CA LYS A 33 -6.01 -5.49 14.04
C LYS A 33 -4.54 -5.73 14.35
N ALA A 34 -3.64 -4.96 13.73
CA ALA A 34 -2.19 -5.05 13.91
C ALA A 34 -1.70 -4.06 14.96
N THR A 35 -0.41 -4.20 15.31
CA THR A 35 0.38 -3.23 16.07
C THR A 35 1.36 -2.57 15.10
N PHE A 36 1.57 -1.27 15.22
CA PHE A 36 2.52 -0.53 14.40
C PHE A 36 3.90 -0.37 15.09
N PRO A 37 5.00 -0.37 14.31
CA PRO A 37 5.07 -0.52 12.86
C PRO A 37 4.78 -1.96 12.41
N ARG A 38 4.10 -2.10 11.24
CA ARG A 38 3.76 -3.40 10.66
C ARG A 38 4.15 -3.49 9.20
N ASP A 39 4.51 -4.67 8.76
CA ASP A 39 4.76 -4.93 7.36
C ASP A 39 3.46 -5.00 6.53
N LYS A 40 3.57 -4.53 5.29
CA LYS A 40 2.52 -4.65 4.28
C LYS A 40 3.15 -4.81 2.90
N PRO A 41 2.95 -5.93 2.19
CA PRO A 41 3.44 -6.10 0.84
C PRO A 41 2.99 -4.96 -0.08
N CYS A 42 3.96 -4.26 -0.66
CA CYS A 42 3.75 -3.16 -1.59
C CYS A 42 5.09 -2.59 -2.05
N GLY A 43 5.28 -2.36 -3.32
CA GLY A 43 6.47 -1.65 -3.82
C GLY A 43 6.71 -0.26 -3.23
N GLY A 44 5.73 0.33 -2.53
CA GLY A 44 5.89 1.54 -1.74
C GLY A 44 6.12 2.81 -2.56
N GLY A 45 5.58 2.88 -3.78
CA GLY A 45 5.64 4.08 -4.60
C GLY A 45 4.57 5.11 -4.21
N ILE A 46 4.98 6.35 -3.96
CA ILE A 46 4.10 7.48 -3.67
C ILE A 46 4.26 8.50 -4.79
N THR A 47 3.23 8.67 -5.62
CA THR A 47 3.25 9.69 -6.68
C THR A 47 3.33 11.09 -6.07
N LEU A 48 3.93 12.06 -6.77
CA LEU A 48 3.95 13.44 -6.30
C LEU A 48 2.56 14.01 -6.10
N ARG A 49 1.58 13.58 -6.91
CA ARG A 49 0.17 13.95 -6.70
C ARG A 49 -0.34 13.51 -5.34
N ALA A 50 -0.04 12.27 -4.93
CA ALA A 50 -0.43 11.77 -3.61
C ALA A 50 0.34 12.47 -2.49
N ALA A 51 1.64 12.70 -2.65
CA ALA A 51 2.46 13.41 -1.68
C ALA A 51 1.96 14.82 -1.41
N ARG A 52 1.57 15.56 -2.46
CA ARG A 52 1.02 16.93 -2.34
C ARG A 52 -0.32 17.04 -1.60
N LEU A 53 -1.04 15.94 -1.45
CA LEU A 53 -2.28 15.91 -0.66
C LEU A 53 -2.02 15.78 0.84
N LEU A 54 -0.80 15.47 1.23
CA LEU A 54 -0.41 15.36 2.63
C LEU A 54 0.12 16.72 3.11
N PRO A 55 -0.37 17.24 4.25
CA PRO A 55 -0.01 18.58 4.74
C PRO A 55 1.25 18.59 5.61
N PHE A 56 2.13 17.62 5.42
CA PHE A 56 3.39 17.46 6.14
C PHE A 56 4.46 16.87 5.21
N ASP A 57 5.70 17.11 5.57
CA ASP A 57 6.85 16.60 4.84
C ASP A 57 7.01 15.08 5.04
N LEU A 58 7.41 14.40 3.98
CA LEU A 58 7.68 12.96 3.94
C LEU A 58 9.18 12.63 4.02
N ALA A 59 10.07 13.62 4.13
CA ALA A 59 11.51 13.44 4.06
C ALA A 59 12.04 12.35 5.02
N THR A 60 11.44 12.25 6.23
CA THR A 60 11.85 11.27 7.26
C THR A 60 11.52 9.82 6.91
N VAL A 61 10.63 9.59 5.95
CA VAL A 61 10.17 8.24 5.56
C VAL A 61 10.43 7.92 4.10
N VAL A 62 10.89 8.89 3.30
CA VAL A 62 11.30 8.68 1.93
C VAL A 62 12.66 7.97 1.91
N GLU A 63 12.71 6.83 1.24
CA GLU A 63 13.94 6.06 1.02
C GLU A 63 14.70 6.59 -0.20
N ARG A 64 13.95 6.86 -1.27
CA ARG A 64 14.50 7.40 -2.53
C ARG A 64 13.49 8.28 -3.25
N SER A 65 14.01 9.34 -3.89
CA SER A 65 13.26 10.16 -4.85
C SER A 65 13.66 9.73 -6.25
N ILE A 66 12.69 9.32 -7.04
CA ILE A 66 12.91 8.72 -8.35
C ILE A 66 12.72 9.76 -9.43
N CYS A 67 13.79 10.00 -10.20
CA CYS A 67 13.82 10.90 -11.34
C CYS A 67 13.89 10.16 -12.69
N GLY A 68 14.09 8.84 -12.70
CA GLY A 68 14.26 8.06 -13.92
C GLY A 68 13.34 6.84 -13.98
N LEU A 69 12.95 6.49 -15.19
CA LEU A 69 12.14 5.33 -15.51
C LEU A 69 12.80 4.55 -16.66
N ASP A 70 13.01 3.26 -16.43
CA ASP A 70 13.33 2.29 -17.44
C ASP A 70 12.11 1.46 -17.74
N LEU A 71 11.55 1.59 -18.93
CA LEU A 71 10.37 0.90 -19.38
C LEU A 71 10.70 -0.13 -20.45
N THR A 72 10.28 -1.37 -20.26
CA THR A 72 10.38 -2.45 -21.25
C THR A 72 9.00 -3.06 -21.52
N PHE A 73 8.90 -3.88 -22.54
CA PHE A 73 7.70 -4.63 -22.87
C PHE A 73 8.04 -6.10 -23.11
N SER A 74 7.56 -6.97 -22.22
CA SER A 74 7.86 -8.42 -22.25
C SER A 74 9.36 -8.73 -22.30
N GLY A 75 10.17 -7.97 -21.57
CA GLY A 75 11.62 -8.09 -21.53
C GLY A 75 12.34 -7.65 -22.81
N ARG A 76 11.64 -7.03 -23.75
CA ARG A 76 12.18 -6.62 -25.05
C ARG A 76 11.96 -5.15 -25.31
N GLY A 77 12.83 -4.57 -26.16
CA GLY A 77 12.76 -3.16 -26.51
C GLY A 77 12.80 -2.28 -25.28
N GLY A 78 12.25 -1.10 -25.38
CA GLY A 78 12.10 -0.22 -24.26
C GLY A 78 12.85 1.09 -24.42
N PHE A 79 12.64 1.97 -23.46
CA PHE A 79 13.31 3.25 -23.40
C PHE A 79 13.58 3.64 -21.94
N ALA A 80 14.61 4.45 -21.78
CA ALA A 80 14.93 5.11 -20.53
C ALA A 80 14.58 6.59 -20.62
N ARG A 81 13.97 7.12 -19.57
CA ARG A 81 13.65 8.56 -19.47
C ARG A 81 14.07 9.08 -18.12
N ASP A 82 14.69 10.26 -18.14
CA ASP A 82 14.98 11.05 -16.95
C ASP A 82 14.10 12.29 -16.92
N ALA A 83 13.77 12.72 -15.72
CA ALA A 83 13.08 13.95 -15.45
C ALA A 83 13.94 14.83 -14.54
N ALA A 84 13.88 16.16 -14.75
CA ALA A 84 14.60 17.13 -13.92
C ALA A 84 14.05 17.20 -12.49
N GLN A 85 12.81 16.75 -12.29
CA GLN A 85 12.15 16.69 -10.98
C GLN A 85 11.74 15.26 -10.66
N PRO A 86 11.62 14.89 -9.38
CA PRO A 86 11.12 13.59 -9.00
C PRO A 86 9.78 13.25 -9.66
N LEU A 87 9.63 12.02 -10.10
CA LEU A 87 8.37 11.46 -10.61
C LEU A 87 7.51 10.94 -9.47
N PHE A 88 8.16 10.31 -8.49
CA PHE A 88 7.55 9.78 -7.27
C PHE A 88 8.61 9.46 -6.22
N HIS A 89 8.17 9.22 -5.01
CA HIS A 89 9.01 8.79 -3.89
C HIS A 89 8.79 7.31 -3.58
N LEU A 90 9.83 6.66 -3.10
CA LEU A 90 9.78 5.29 -2.60
C LEU A 90 9.93 5.27 -1.10
N VAL A 91 9.09 4.47 -0.45
CA VAL A 91 9.04 4.32 1.01
C VAL A 91 9.01 2.84 1.38
N GLN A 92 9.38 2.53 2.62
CA GLN A 92 9.04 1.25 3.24
C GLN A 92 7.70 1.38 3.96
N ARG A 93 6.78 0.44 3.68
CA ARG A 93 5.40 0.51 4.17
C ARG A 93 5.28 0.43 5.70
N ASN A 94 6.16 -0.28 6.38
CA ASN A 94 6.18 -0.33 7.84
C ASN A 94 6.45 1.06 8.43
N ARG A 95 7.44 1.79 7.92
CA ARG A 95 7.78 3.14 8.38
C ARG A 95 6.74 4.17 7.94
N PHE A 96 6.32 4.12 6.67
CA PHE A 96 5.36 5.08 6.13
C PHE A 96 3.98 4.95 6.76
N ASP A 97 3.47 3.72 6.91
CA ASP A 97 2.14 3.51 7.51
C ASP A 97 2.15 3.94 8.99
N HIS A 98 3.23 3.65 9.74
CA HIS A 98 3.40 4.10 11.13
C HIS A 98 3.44 5.63 11.22
N PHE A 99 4.23 6.27 10.37
CA PHE A 99 4.28 7.74 10.31
C PHE A 99 2.90 8.36 10.07
N LEU A 100 2.09 7.81 9.16
CA LEU A 100 0.73 8.30 8.92
C LEU A 100 -0.20 8.09 10.13
N VAL A 101 -0.05 6.98 10.85
CA VAL A 101 -0.77 6.73 12.11
C VAL A 101 -0.42 7.78 13.16
N GLU A 102 0.88 8.08 13.33
CA GLU A 102 1.32 9.13 14.25
C GLU A 102 0.73 10.50 13.88
N GLN A 103 0.66 10.84 12.58
CA GLN A 103 0.03 12.09 12.14
C GLN A 103 -1.47 12.11 12.44
N ALA A 104 -2.16 10.97 12.37
CA ALA A 104 -3.57 10.89 12.75
C ALA A 104 -3.76 11.09 14.25
N VAL A 105 -2.93 10.45 15.07
CA VAL A 105 -2.94 10.61 16.55
C VAL A 105 -2.60 12.06 16.94
N LYS A 106 -1.57 12.66 16.34
CA LYS A 106 -1.22 14.07 16.56
C LYS A 106 -2.36 15.03 16.21
N ALA A 107 -3.20 14.68 15.23
CA ALA A 107 -4.39 15.46 14.88
C ALA A 107 -5.59 15.24 15.84
N GLY A 108 -5.49 14.32 16.80
CA GLY A 108 -6.53 14.06 17.81
C GLY A 108 -7.31 12.76 17.61
N ALA A 109 -6.94 11.90 16.65
CA ALA A 109 -7.59 10.60 16.52
C ALA A 109 -7.18 9.65 17.66
N THR A 110 -8.15 8.92 18.21
CA THR A 110 -7.91 7.86 19.20
C THR A 110 -7.57 6.56 18.49
N LEU A 111 -6.33 6.09 18.59
CA LEU A 111 -5.89 4.81 18.03
C LEU A 111 -6.19 3.65 18.98
N ARG A 112 -6.70 2.54 18.44
CA ARG A 112 -6.79 1.23 19.08
C ARG A 112 -6.15 0.17 18.19
N GLU A 113 -4.99 -0.28 18.57
CA GLU A 113 -4.27 -1.40 17.95
C GLU A 113 -4.77 -2.74 18.49
N ARG A 114 -4.43 -3.84 17.84
CA ARG A 114 -4.83 -5.21 18.19
C ARG A 114 -6.34 -5.36 18.40
N THR A 115 -7.11 -4.52 17.72
CA THR A 115 -8.57 -4.41 17.89
C THR A 115 -9.27 -4.77 16.59
N PRO A 116 -9.37 -6.08 16.26
CA PRO A 116 -10.03 -6.54 15.04
C PRO A 116 -11.54 -6.33 15.13
N LEU A 117 -12.13 -5.73 14.11
CA LEU A 117 -13.56 -5.65 13.94
C LEU A 117 -14.16 -7.06 13.86
N ARG A 118 -15.27 -7.29 14.59
CA ARG A 118 -16.03 -8.54 14.57
C ARG A 118 -17.39 -8.38 13.92
N GLU A 119 -18.15 -7.38 14.36
CA GLU A 119 -19.53 -7.15 13.91
C GLU A 119 -19.78 -5.68 13.67
N ILE A 120 -20.71 -5.41 12.78
CA ILE A 120 -21.25 -4.09 12.50
C ILE A 120 -22.77 -4.18 12.56
N GLU A 121 -23.37 -3.32 13.36
CA GLU A 121 -24.79 -3.12 13.38
C GLU A 121 -25.09 -1.69 12.91
N ARG A 122 -25.98 -1.55 11.94
CA ARG A 122 -26.34 -0.27 11.37
C ARG A 122 -27.74 0.12 11.79
N GLU A 123 -27.85 1.20 12.51
CA GLU A 123 -29.10 1.82 12.86
C GLU A 123 -29.35 3.08 12.01
N ARG A 124 -30.53 3.68 12.14
CA ARG A 124 -30.92 4.83 11.32
C ARG A 124 -29.99 6.05 11.49
N SER A 125 -29.44 6.28 12.68
CA SER A 125 -28.65 7.47 13.02
C SER A 125 -27.26 7.17 13.55
N ARG A 126 -26.88 5.88 13.66
CA ARG A 126 -25.59 5.47 14.21
C ARG A 126 -25.14 4.12 13.63
N VAL A 127 -23.88 3.84 13.80
CA VAL A 127 -23.27 2.54 13.56
C VAL A 127 -22.68 2.03 14.87
N ILE A 128 -22.92 0.77 15.16
CA ILE A 128 -22.32 0.07 16.31
C ILE A 128 -21.25 -0.87 15.76
N VAL A 129 -20.05 -0.75 16.28
CA VAL A 129 -18.87 -1.58 15.93
C VAL A 129 -18.52 -2.41 17.15
N ARG A 130 -18.56 -3.75 17.00
CA ARG A 130 -18.16 -4.69 18.04
C ARG A 130 -16.79 -5.27 17.70
N THR A 131 -15.93 -5.31 18.69
CA THR A 131 -14.63 -5.99 18.66
C THR A 131 -14.70 -7.22 19.56
N GLY A 132 -13.58 -7.87 19.86
CA GLY A 132 -13.60 -9.03 20.76
C GLY A 132 -14.03 -8.70 22.19
N SER A 133 -13.73 -7.51 22.68
CA SER A 133 -13.94 -7.11 24.08
C SER A 133 -14.70 -5.79 24.26
N GLU A 134 -14.84 -4.99 23.23
CA GLU A 134 -15.36 -3.63 23.33
C GLU A 134 -16.45 -3.36 22.27
N THR A 135 -17.33 -2.42 22.60
CA THR A 135 -18.37 -1.92 21.69
C THR A 135 -18.23 -0.40 21.57
N PHE A 136 -18.20 0.08 20.34
CA PHE A 136 -18.08 1.50 20.01
C PHE A 136 -19.30 1.95 19.20
N GLU A 137 -19.74 3.16 19.43
CA GLU A 137 -20.80 3.81 18.67
C GLU A 137 -20.23 4.97 17.85
N GLY A 138 -20.64 5.09 16.61
CA GLY A 138 -20.23 6.18 15.72
C GLY A 138 -21.40 6.70 14.88
N ARG A 139 -21.29 7.94 14.40
CA ARG A 139 -22.24 8.48 13.41
C ARG A 139 -21.91 7.96 12.01
N THR A 140 -20.63 7.75 11.74
CA THR A 140 -20.11 7.31 10.43
C THR A 140 -19.07 6.22 10.61
N LEU A 141 -19.08 5.24 9.70
CA LEU A 141 -18.05 4.21 9.60
C LEU A 141 -17.29 4.34 8.28
N VAL A 142 -15.96 4.37 8.36
CA VAL A 142 -15.05 4.34 7.21
C VAL A 142 -14.40 2.97 7.12
N ALA A 143 -14.68 2.23 6.05
CA ALA A 143 -14.07 0.93 5.77
C ALA A 143 -12.74 1.14 5.01
N ALA A 144 -11.61 1.04 5.69
CA ALA A 144 -10.26 1.27 5.16
C ALA A 144 -9.31 0.09 5.43
N ASP A 145 -9.84 -1.10 5.69
CA ASP A 145 -9.11 -2.32 6.06
C ASP A 145 -8.46 -3.08 4.88
N GLY A 146 -8.41 -2.40 3.72
CA GLY A 146 -7.63 -2.82 2.56
C GLY A 146 -8.31 -3.84 1.65
N ALA A 147 -7.54 -4.37 0.69
CA ALA A 147 -8.06 -5.24 -0.37
C ALA A 147 -8.72 -6.53 0.15
N ASN A 148 -8.26 -7.05 1.27
CA ASN A 148 -8.80 -8.24 1.94
C ASN A 148 -9.68 -7.90 3.13
N GLY A 149 -10.01 -6.62 3.30
CA GLY A 149 -10.86 -6.17 4.39
C GLY A 149 -12.28 -6.70 4.28
N GLU A 150 -12.90 -6.93 5.42
CA GLU A 150 -14.26 -7.43 5.53
C GLU A 150 -15.25 -6.33 5.92
N THR A 151 -14.76 -5.17 6.35
CA THR A 151 -15.59 -4.08 6.89
C THR A 151 -16.67 -3.64 5.89
N ALA A 152 -16.30 -3.40 4.63
CA ALA A 152 -17.26 -2.98 3.62
C ALA A 152 -18.35 -4.02 3.38
N LYS A 153 -18.00 -5.31 3.30
CA LYS A 153 -18.98 -6.40 3.15
C LYS A 153 -19.90 -6.51 4.35
N ARG A 154 -19.33 -6.46 5.58
CA ARG A 154 -20.11 -6.51 6.82
C ARG A 154 -21.06 -5.32 6.97
N ALA A 155 -20.68 -4.18 6.40
CA ALA A 155 -21.54 -3.00 6.32
C ALA A 155 -22.59 -3.06 5.20
N GLY A 156 -22.69 -4.17 4.46
CA GLY A 156 -23.64 -4.34 3.35
C GLY A 156 -23.27 -3.56 2.08
N LEU A 157 -22.01 -3.13 1.95
CA LEU A 157 -21.57 -2.39 0.78
C LEU A 157 -21.11 -3.34 -0.34
N THR A 158 -21.49 -3.01 -1.58
CA THR A 158 -20.96 -3.71 -2.75
C THR A 158 -19.49 -3.38 -2.96
N VAL A 159 -18.65 -4.41 -3.02
CA VAL A 159 -17.22 -4.25 -3.21
C VAL A 159 -16.86 -4.71 -4.63
N PRO A 160 -16.12 -3.92 -5.42
CA PRO A 160 -15.66 -4.34 -6.74
C PRO A 160 -14.93 -5.68 -6.69
N ARG A 161 -15.23 -6.57 -7.64
CA ARG A 161 -14.65 -7.94 -7.70
C ARG A 161 -13.29 -8.01 -8.38
N TRP A 162 -12.81 -6.92 -8.96
CA TRP A 162 -11.52 -6.89 -9.64
C TRP A 162 -10.40 -7.07 -8.64
N ARG A 163 -9.65 -8.14 -8.83
CA ARG A 163 -8.47 -8.45 -8.02
C ARG A 163 -7.26 -8.56 -8.93
N ILE A 164 -6.12 -8.14 -8.42
CA ILE A 164 -4.82 -8.40 -9.00
C ILE A 164 -4.08 -9.28 -8.00
N LEU A 165 -3.42 -10.31 -8.49
CA LEU A 165 -2.45 -11.05 -7.70
C LEU A 165 -1.10 -10.38 -7.83
N ALA A 166 -0.39 -10.22 -6.73
CA ALA A 166 0.96 -9.70 -6.74
C ALA A 166 1.88 -10.58 -5.90
N LEU A 167 3.12 -10.68 -6.34
CA LEU A 167 4.22 -11.33 -5.63
C LEU A 167 5.39 -10.38 -5.64
N GLU A 168 6.03 -10.19 -4.50
CA GLU A 168 7.22 -9.36 -4.37
C GLU A 168 8.26 -10.00 -3.46
N GLY A 169 9.48 -9.57 -3.60
CA GLY A 169 10.60 -9.93 -2.74
C GLY A 169 11.70 -8.90 -2.84
N ASN A 170 12.69 -9.03 -2.01
CA ASN A 170 13.79 -8.10 -1.94
C ASN A 170 15.10 -8.79 -2.32
N VAL A 171 16.00 -8.03 -2.91
CA VAL A 171 17.39 -8.45 -3.21
C VAL A 171 18.33 -7.40 -2.63
N THR A 172 19.32 -7.85 -1.87
CA THR A 172 20.43 -6.97 -1.46
C THR A 172 21.57 -7.15 -2.46
N PRO A 173 21.94 -6.09 -3.22
CA PRO A 173 23.04 -6.18 -4.16
C PRO A 173 24.36 -6.54 -3.45
N SER A 174 25.15 -7.43 -4.04
CA SER A 174 26.49 -7.73 -3.54
C SER A 174 27.44 -6.57 -3.91
N GLY A 175 28.10 -5.97 -2.94
CA GLY A 175 29.00 -4.84 -3.15
C GLY A 175 28.30 -3.48 -3.21
N CYS A 176 28.72 -2.60 -4.11
CA CYS A 176 28.11 -1.28 -4.26
C CYS A 176 26.70 -1.37 -4.83
N PHE A 177 25.84 -0.52 -4.32
CA PHE A 177 24.47 -0.38 -4.87
C PHE A 177 24.56 0.06 -6.34
N PRO A 178 23.90 -0.64 -7.29
CA PRO A 178 24.01 -0.33 -8.70
C PRO A 178 23.64 1.13 -9.01
N GLU A 179 24.54 1.88 -9.63
CA GLU A 179 24.35 3.30 -9.92
C GLU A 179 23.07 3.56 -10.71
N ARG A 180 22.76 2.70 -11.69
CA ARG A 180 21.53 2.76 -12.48
C ARG A 180 20.27 2.85 -11.62
N TRP A 181 20.24 2.16 -10.48
CA TRP A 181 19.06 2.07 -9.61
C TRP A 181 19.08 3.05 -8.44
N GLN A 182 19.99 4.00 -8.40
CA GLN A 182 19.98 5.01 -7.33
C GLN A 182 18.80 5.97 -7.43
N THR A 183 18.45 6.37 -8.65
CA THR A 183 17.37 7.34 -8.93
C THR A 183 16.37 6.86 -9.97
N ARG A 184 16.48 5.61 -10.43
CA ARG A 184 15.63 4.99 -11.44
C ARG A 184 14.84 3.82 -10.89
N VAL A 185 13.73 3.54 -11.55
CA VAL A 185 12.97 2.30 -11.39
C VAL A 185 12.89 1.55 -12.71
N GLY A 186 12.79 0.23 -12.63
CA GLY A 186 12.45 -0.62 -13.76
C GLY A 186 10.97 -0.97 -13.75
N ILE A 187 10.33 -0.85 -14.89
CA ILE A 187 8.96 -1.33 -15.14
C ILE A 187 8.97 -2.15 -16.42
N ASP A 188 8.43 -3.35 -16.39
CA ASP A 188 8.19 -4.14 -17.60
C ASP A 188 6.70 -4.42 -17.75
N LEU A 189 6.16 -4.01 -18.87
CA LEU A 189 4.77 -4.23 -19.24
C LEU A 189 4.63 -5.48 -20.10
N GLY A 190 3.46 -6.13 -20.06
CA GLY A 190 3.15 -7.24 -20.95
C GLY A 190 3.75 -8.59 -20.57
N ALA A 191 4.59 -8.68 -19.55
CA ALA A 191 5.13 -9.95 -19.06
C ALA A 191 4.05 -10.88 -18.50
N VAL A 192 2.94 -10.29 -18.02
CA VAL A 192 1.75 -11.01 -17.53
C VAL A 192 0.48 -10.33 -18.02
N PRO A 193 -0.58 -11.08 -18.31
CA PRO A 193 -1.86 -10.53 -18.69
C PRO A 193 -2.40 -9.51 -17.68
N GLY A 194 -2.70 -8.29 -18.17
CA GLY A 194 -3.25 -7.21 -17.35
C GLY A 194 -2.34 -6.74 -16.22
N GLY A 195 -1.03 -6.90 -16.38
CA GLY A 195 -0.09 -6.59 -15.32
C GLY A 195 1.29 -6.15 -15.79
N TYR A 196 2.20 -6.07 -14.83
CA TYR A 196 3.57 -5.64 -15.04
C TYR A 196 4.46 -6.19 -13.91
N HIS A 197 5.77 -6.16 -14.12
CA HIS A 197 6.71 -6.29 -13.02
C HIS A 197 7.51 -5.00 -12.80
N TRP A 198 8.06 -4.87 -11.60
CA TRP A 198 8.78 -3.69 -11.18
C TRP A 198 10.08 -4.04 -10.48
N LEU A 199 11.04 -3.11 -10.55
CA LEU A 199 12.20 -3.03 -9.69
C LEU A 199 12.23 -1.64 -9.05
N PHE A 200 12.10 -1.58 -7.73
CA PHE A 200 12.05 -0.36 -6.94
C PHE A 200 13.18 -0.33 -5.92
N PRO A 201 14.16 0.59 -6.09
CA PRO A 201 15.26 0.73 -5.14
C PRO A 201 14.79 1.28 -3.80
N LYS A 202 15.34 0.74 -2.73
CA LYS A 202 15.18 1.22 -1.36
C LYS A 202 16.51 1.80 -0.84
N GLY A 203 16.61 2.05 0.47
CA GLY A 203 17.84 2.52 1.07
C GLY A 203 19.01 1.59 0.80
N ASP A 204 18.85 0.31 1.12
CA ASP A 204 19.89 -0.72 1.14
C ASP A 204 19.57 -1.96 0.27
N HIS A 205 18.39 -2.04 -0.33
CA HIS A 205 17.94 -3.18 -1.14
C HIS A 205 17.09 -2.74 -2.33
N LEU A 206 16.80 -3.71 -3.20
CA LEU A 206 15.88 -3.56 -4.33
C LEU A 206 14.63 -4.38 -4.05
N ASN A 207 13.46 -3.77 -4.11
CA ASN A 207 12.19 -4.48 -4.09
C ASN A 207 11.80 -4.83 -5.53
N ILE A 208 11.69 -6.11 -5.82
CA ILE A 208 11.26 -6.61 -7.13
C ILE A 208 9.90 -7.26 -6.94
N GLY A 209 8.99 -7.00 -7.86
CA GLY A 209 7.69 -7.63 -7.79
C GLY A 209 7.01 -7.73 -9.14
N ILE A 210 5.92 -8.48 -9.14
CA ILE A 210 5.07 -8.74 -10.30
C ILE A 210 3.62 -8.70 -9.86
N GLY A 211 2.76 -8.14 -10.70
CA GLY A 211 1.32 -8.17 -10.47
C GLY A 211 0.57 -8.36 -11.77
N GLY A 212 -0.54 -9.10 -11.73
CA GLY A 212 -1.35 -9.35 -12.90
C GLY A 212 -2.73 -9.91 -12.53
N LEU A 213 -3.54 -10.21 -13.56
CA LEU A 213 -4.86 -10.79 -13.37
C LEU A 213 -4.80 -12.14 -12.64
N PRO A 214 -5.87 -12.55 -11.93
CA PRO A 214 -5.90 -13.85 -11.21
C PRO A 214 -5.64 -15.07 -12.09
N SER A 215 -5.91 -14.97 -13.39
CA SER A 215 -5.64 -16.05 -14.36
C SER A 215 -4.17 -16.45 -14.48
N VAL A 216 -3.24 -15.60 -14.00
CA VAL A 216 -1.80 -15.92 -13.98
C VAL A 216 -1.36 -16.68 -12.74
N GLY A 217 -2.26 -16.99 -11.80
CA GLY A 217 -1.95 -17.48 -10.46
C GLY A 217 -0.92 -18.61 -10.40
N SER A 218 -1.12 -19.70 -11.16
CA SER A 218 -0.18 -20.83 -11.20
C SER A 218 1.18 -20.50 -11.82
N ALA A 219 1.24 -19.52 -12.73
CA ALA A 219 2.47 -19.11 -13.40
C ALA A 219 3.18 -17.93 -12.68
N LEU A 220 2.54 -17.29 -11.70
CA LEU A 220 3.02 -16.07 -11.10
C LEU A 220 4.41 -16.22 -10.48
N ARG A 221 4.65 -17.30 -9.76
CA ARG A 221 5.96 -17.59 -9.13
C ARG A 221 7.07 -17.71 -10.16
N ARG A 222 6.86 -18.52 -11.19
CA ARG A 222 7.84 -18.72 -12.26
C ARG A 222 8.14 -17.39 -12.98
N LYS A 223 7.10 -16.64 -13.32
CA LYS A 223 7.24 -15.33 -13.97
C LYS A 223 7.93 -14.30 -13.08
N PHE A 224 7.73 -14.35 -11.78
CA PHE A 224 8.46 -13.52 -10.82
C PHE A 224 9.95 -13.83 -10.82
N GLU A 225 10.32 -15.11 -10.80
CA GLU A 225 11.72 -15.54 -10.87
C GLU A 225 12.36 -15.21 -12.22
N GLU A 226 11.61 -15.29 -13.33
CA GLU A 226 12.05 -14.81 -14.64
C GLU A 226 12.34 -13.29 -14.62
N ALA A 227 11.47 -12.50 -13.98
CA ALA A 227 11.68 -11.06 -13.82
C ALA A 227 12.93 -10.74 -12.99
N VAL A 228 13.16 -11.46 -11.89
CA VAL A 228 14.36 -11.30 -11.05
C VAL A 228 15.63 -11.56 -11.87
N ARG A 229 15.67 -12.65 -12.65
CA ARG A 229 16.79 -12.95 -13.57
C ARG A 229 16.95 -11.89 -14.66
N GLY A 230 15.83 -11.38 -15.19
CA GLY A 230 15.84 -10.32 -16.20
C GLY A 230 16.46 -9.02 -15.70
N TYR A 231 16.40 -8.74 -14.41
CA TYR A 231 17.09 -7.63 -13.77
C TYR A 231 18.55 -7.94 -13.36
N GLY A 232 19.04 -9.14 -13.65
CA GLY A 232 20.42 -9.57 -13.38
C GLY A 232 20.66 -10.15 -11.99
N PHE A 233 19.61 -10.58 -11.28
CA PHE A 233 19.74 -11.16 -9.94
C PHE A 233 19.39 -12.65 -9.91
N ASP A 234 20.00 -13.37 -8.98
CA ASP A 234 19.65 -14.77 -8.72
C ASP A 234 18.40 -14.84 -7.82
N PRO A 235 17.32 -15.52 -8.25
CA PRO A 235 16.15 -15.74 -7.40
C PRO A 235 16.43 -16.44 -6.08
N ALA A 236 17.53 -17.17 -5.95
CA ALA A 236 17.94 -17.80 -4.69
C ALA A 236 18.38 -16.80 -3.62
N THR A 237 18.75 -15.58 -4.02
CA THR A 237 19.13 -14.48 -3.10
C THR A 237 17.95 -13.66 -2.59
N LEU A 238 16.74 -13.99 -3.05
CA LEU A 238 15.53 -13.29 -2.61
C LEU A 238 15.23 -13.54 -1.13
N TRP A 239 14.90 -12.47 -0.45
CA TRP A 239 14.39 -12.52 0.92
C TRP A 239 13.07 -11.76 1.05
N GLY A 240 12.32 -12.04 2.11
CA GLY A 240 11.06 -11.36 2.39
C GLY A 240 9.98 -11.57 1.29
N VAL A 241 10.03 -12.71 0.58
CA VAL A 241 9.08 -12.99 -0.50
C VAL A 241 7.66 -13.11 0.04
N ARG A 242 6.74 -12.31 -0.52
CA ARG A 242 5.34 -12.23 -0.08
C ARG A 242 4.37 -12.12 -1.24
N ALA A 243 3.26 -12.82 -1.12
CA ALA A 243 2.13 -12.68 -2.03
C ALA A 243 1.08 -11.75 -1.43
N ALA A 244 0.51 -10.89 -2.26
CA ALA A 244 -0.59 -10.02 -1.87
C ALA A 244 -1.65 -9.99 -2.96
N PRO A 245 -2.93 -10.26 -2.63
CA PRO A 245 -4.02 -9.84 -3.48
C PRO A 245 -4.16 -8.31 -3.36
N SER A 246 -4.20 -7.63 -4.50
CA SER A 246 -4.51 -6.22 -4.60
C SER A 246 -5.86 -6.03 -5.30
N ARG A 247 -6.58 -4.97 -4.98
CA ARG A 247 -7.75 -4.54 -5.73
C ARG A 247 -7.34 -3.40 -6.65
N SER A 248 -7.58 -3.54 -7.95
CA SER A 248 -7.46 -2.39 -8.83
C SER A 248 -8.59 -1.40 -8.55
N VAL A 249 -8.24 -0.13 -8.46
CA VAL A 249 -9.24 0.95 -8.43
C VAL A 249 -9.81 1.06 -9.84
N VAL A 250 -11.06 0.63 -10.04
CA VAL A 250 -11.79 0.97 -11.25
C VAL A 250 -12.21 2.44 -11.10
N PRO A 251 -11.89 3.32 -12.07
CA PRO A 251 -12.41 4.67 -12.02
C PRO A 251 -13.93 4.59 -12.05
N ILE A 252 -14.58 5.18 -11.04
CA ILE A 252 -16.03 5.36 -11.04
C ILE A 252 -16.34 6.27 -12.22
N ARG A 253 -16.93 5.74 -13.26
CA ARG A 253 -17.55 6.58 -14.30
C ARG A 253 -18.67 7.35 -13.60
N ARG A 254 -18.59 8.68 -13.70
CA ARG A 254 -19.68 9.58 -13.31
C ARG A 254 -20.91 9.35 -14.20
#